data_1284382ff02f97d67b1b61135d2e2e0c
#
_entry.id   1284382ff02f97d67b1b61135d2e2e0c
#
_cell.length_a   1.000
_cell.length_b   1.000
_cell.length_c   1.000
_cell.angle_alpha   90.00
_cell.angle_beta   90.00
_cell.angle_gamma   90.00
#
_symmetry.space_group_name_H-M   'P 1'
#
loop_
_entity.id
_entity.type
_entity.pdbx_description
1 polymer ?
#
loop_
_entity_poly.entity_id
_entity_poly.type
_entity_poly.pdbx_seq_one_letter_code
_entity_poly.pdbx_strand_id
1 'polypeptide(L)'
;MSDPPEDRIVPIRSLQGARLNERFDATLADLEARRDELVRVISRLTEGLSVIDQAGADASAQSARDLIGLLATAKAQLDEISAIIRKLRPP
;
A
#
# COMPACT_ATOMS: atom_id res chain seq x y z
N MET A 1 4.80 33.72 37.29
CA MET A 1 5.87 33.37 36.80
C MET A 1 6.09 31.95 36.68
N SER A 2 5.85 31.21 37.62
CA SER A 2 6.02 29.80 37.59
C SER A 2 5.13 29.09 36.58
N ASP A 3 4.12 29.73 36.13
CA ASP A 3 3.19 29.09 35.24
C ASP A 3 3.73 28.78 33.88
N PRO A 4 4.61 29.57 33.32
CA PRO A 4 5.07 29.31 31.97
C PRO A 4 5.60 27.93 31.72
N PRO A 5 6.36 27.28 32.58
CA PRO A 5 6.84 25.94 32.35
C PRO A 5 5.73 24.91 32.18
N GLU A 6 4.70 25.00 33.00
CA GLU A 6 3.59 24.07 32.93
C GLU A 6 2.80 24.26 31.65
N ASP A 7 2.55 25.50 31.31
CA ASP A 7 1.82 25.80 30.08
C ASP A 7 2.54 25.30 28.84
N ARG A 8 3.87 25.37 28.87
CA ARG A 8 4.66 24.89 27.75
C ARG A 8 4.65 23.38 27.62
N ILE A 9 4.64 22.69 28.76
CA ILE A 9 4.69 21.25 28.77
C ILE A 9 3.42 20.65 28.14
N VAL A 10 2.27 21.18 28.54
CA VAL A 10 1.01 20.66 28.02
C VAL A 10 0.88 20.84 26.51
N PRO A 11 1.13 22.04 25.95
CA PRO A 11 1.08 22.21 24.50
C PRO A 11 2.08 21.35 23.75
N ILE A 12 3.26 21.14 24.30
CA ILE A 12 4.27 20.31 23.67
C ILE A 12 3.78 18.87 23.54
N ARG A 13 3.15 18.34 24.57
CA ARG A 13 2.58 16.99 24.53
C ARG A 13 1.46 16.89 23.50
N SER A 14 0.64 17.90 23.42
CA SER A 14 -0.42 17.94 22.43
C SER A 14 0.15 17.94 21.02
N LEU A 15 1.22 18.70 20.78
CA LEU A 15 1.88 18.74 19.51
C LEU A 15 2.48 17.39 19.13
N GLN A 16 3.08 16.70 20.09
CA GLN A 16 3.63 15.39 19.84
C GLN A 16 2.55 14.38 19.47
N GLY A 17 1.43 14.43 20.18
CA GLY A 17 0.29 13.59 19.87
C GLY A 17 -0.25 13.86 18.47
N ALA A 18 -0.38 15.14 18.11
CA ALA A 18 -0.84 15.52 16.79
C ALA A 18 0.11 15.03 15.71
N ARG A 19 1.41 15.14 15.91
CA ARG A 19 2.40 14.67 14.97
C ARG A 19 2.33 13.16 14.78
N LEU A 20 2.13 12.41 15.84
CA LEU A 20 1.98 10.98 15.77
C LEU A 20 0.73 10.60 14.96
N ASN A 21 -0.36 11.30 15.18
CA ASN A 21 -1.58 11.08 14.44
C ASN A 21 -1.42 11.42 12.96
N GLU A 22 -0.73 12.52 12.67
CA GLU A 22 -0.43 12.90 11.30
C GLU A 22 0.39 11.85 10.59
N ARG A 23 1.40 11.30 11.27
CA ARG A 23 2.23 10.23 10.73
C ARG A 23 1.43 8.97 10.48
N PHE A 24 0.55 8.66 11.42
CA PHE A 24 -0.32 7.50 11.28
C PHE A 24 -1.22 7.64 10.05
N ASP A 25 -1.85 8.80 9.91
CA ASP A 25 -2.73 9.08 8.79
C ASP A 25 -1.97 9.06 7.46
N ALA A 26 -0.77 9.64 7.43
CA ALA A 26 0.07 9.65 6.25
C ALA A 26 0.48 8.24 5.88
N THR A 27 0.85 7.42 6.85
CA THR A 27 1.23 6.03 6.63
C THR A 27 0.05 5.24 6.07
N LEU A 28 -1.12 5.43 6.64
CA LEU A 28 -2.33 4.76 6.16
C LEU A 28 -2.65 5.18 4.73
N ALA A 29 -2.56 6.48 4.43
CA ALA A 29 -2.79 7.00 3.09
C ALA A 29 -1.78 6.42 2.09
N ASP A 30 -0.52 6.32 2.47
CA ASP A 30 0.52 5.72 1.63
C ASP A 30 0.22 4.24 1.35
N LEU A 31 -0.22 3.51 2.36
CA LEU A 31 -0.58 2.11 2.19
C LEU A 31 -1.78 1.95 1.26
N GLU A 32 -2.77 2.82 1.41
CA GLU A 32 -3.94 2.80 0.54
C GLU A 32 -3.57 3.13 -0.90
N ALA A 33 -2.71 4.11 -1.10
CA ALA A 33 -2.21 4.47 -2.43
C ALA A 33 -1.44 3.31 -3.05
N ARG A 34 -0.61 2.64 -2.26
CA ARG A 34 0.13 1.48 -2.72
C ARG A 34 -0.78 0.33 -3.09
N ARG A 35 -1.82 0.10 -2.29
CA ARG A 35 -2.83 -0.90 -2.59
C ARG A 35 -3.49 -0.62 -3.93
N ASP A 36 -3.91 0.62 -4.15
CA ASP A 36 -4.57 1.01 -5.39
C ASP A 36 -3.64 0.84 -6.59
N GLU A 37 -2.37 1.17 -6.42
CA GLU A 37 -1.37 0.96 -7.46
C GLU A 37 -1.21 -0.52 -7.79
N LEU A 38 -1.15 -1.38 -6.77
CA LEU A 38 -1.06 -2.81 -6.97
C LEU A 38 -2.27 -3.37 -7.70
N VAL A 39 -3.46 -2.88 -7.39
CA VAL A 39 -4.67 -3.27 -8.11
C VAL A 39 -4.55 -2.94 -9.59
N ARG A 40 -4.04 -1.76 -9.92
CA ARG A 40 -3.82 -1.36 -11.31
C ARG A 40 -2.78 -2.25 -12.00
N VAL A 41 -1.69 -2.53 -11.30
CA VAL A 41 -0.63 -3.41 -11.83
C VAL A 41 -1.20 -4.80 -12.11
N ILE A 42 -1.97 -5.34 -11.18
CA ILE A 42 -2.59 -6.65 -11.34
C ILE A 42 -3.50 -6.67 -12.56
N SER A 43 -4.30 -5.62 -12.74
CA SER A 43 -5.18 -5.50 -13.89
C SER A 43 -4.40 -5.49 -15.20
N ARG A 44 -3.30 -4.73 -15.25
CA ARG A 44 -2.45 -4.67 -16.43
C ARG A 44 -1.78 -6.00 -16.73
N LEU A 45 -1.29 -6.69 -15.71
CA LEU A 45 -0.68 -8.00 -15.86
C LEU A 45 -1.70 -9.02 -16.37
N THR A 46 -2.91 -8.96 -15.85
CA THR A 46 -3.97 -9.84 -16.28
C THR A 46 -4.35 -9.60 -17.75
N GLU A 47 -4.43 -8.34 -18.16
CA GLU A 47 -4.66 -7.96 -19.54
C GLU A 47 -3.52 -8.46 -20.44
N GLY A 48 -2.28 -8.29 -19.99
CA GLY A 48 -1.12 -8.77 -20.73
C GLY A 48 -1.14 -10.26 -20.95
N LEU A 49 -1.52 -11.03 -19.93
CA LEU A 49 -1.66 -12.47 -20.06
C LEU A 49 -2.75 -12.85 -21.04
N SER A 50 -3.86 -12.13 -21.01
CA SER A 50 -4.97 -12.36 -21.93
C SER A 50 -4.54 -12.13 -23.38
N VAL A 51 -3.78 -11.06 -23.62
CA VAL A 51 -3.26 -10.77 -24.96
C VAL A 51 -2.31 -11.86 -25.44
N ILE A 52 -1.41 -12.32 -24.58
CA ILE A 52 -0.47 -13.38 -24.91
C ILE A 52 -1.23 -14.68 -25.22
N ASP A 53 -2.23 -14.99 -24.44
CA ASP A 53 -3.04 -16.20 -24.63
C ASP A 53 -3.78 -16.15 -25.97
N GLN A 54 -4.33 -15.00 -26.32
CA GLN A 54 -5.00 -14.80 -27.62
C GLN A 54 -4.03 -14.86 -28.79
N ALA A 55 -2.83 -14.34 -28.60
CA ALA A 55 -1.82 -14.36 -29.66
C ALA A 55 -1.36 -15.78 -29.95
N GLY A 56 -1.52 -16.67 -29.02
CA GLY A 56 -1.06 -18.05 -29.11
C GLY A 56 0.43 -18.02 -29.13
N ALA A 57 1.07 -19.01 -29.39
CA ALA A 57 2.41 -19.04 -29.79
C ALA A 57 3.45 -19.38 -28.76
N ASP A 58 4.36 -20.12 -29.30
CA ASP A 58 5.50 -20.62 -28.57
C ASP A 58 6.43 -19.52 -28.07
N ALA A 59 6.49 -18.43 -28.80
CA ALA A 59 7.40 -17.33 -28.46
C ALA A 59 7.00 -16.61 -27.18
N SER A 60 5.74 -16.73 -26.75
CA SER A 60 5.28 -16.02 -25.58
C SER A 60 5.25 -16.85 -24.31
N ALA A 61 5.68 -18.10 -24.38
CA ALA A 61 5.64 -18.97 -23.19
C ALA A 61 6.49 -18.41 -22.06
N GLN A 62 7.68 -17.89 -22.34
CA GLN A 62 8.55 -17.32 -21.31
C GLN A 62 7.96 -16.02 -20.78
N SER A 63 7.41 -15.18 -21.67
CA SER A 63 6.76 -13.94 -21.26
C SER A 63 5.54 -14.22 -20.38
N ALA A 64 4.77 -15.24 -20.71
CA ALA A 64 3.62 -15.65 -19.91
C ALA A 64 4.06 -16.08 -18.50
N ARG A 65 5.12 -16.86 -18.40
CA ARG A 65 5.67 -17.29 -17.10
C ARG A 65 6.13 -16.12 -16.28
N ASP A 66 6.81 -15.16 -16.90
CA ASP A 66 7.29 -13.97 -16.24
C ASP A 66 6.12 -13.14 -15.70
N LEU A 67 5.08 -12.96 -16.49
CA LEU A 67 3.88 -12.24 -16.08
C LEU A 67 3.14 -12.96 -14.95
N ILE A 68 3.05 -14.27 -15.01
CA ILE A 68 2.42 -15.06 -13.95
C ILE A 68 3.20 -14.88 -12.64
N GLY A 69 4.53 -14.91 -12.70
CA GLY A 69 5.37 -14.68 -11.54
C GLY A 69 5.17 -13.30 -10.94
N LEU A 70 5.15 -12.27 -11.79
CA LEU A 70 4.90 -10.90 -11.36
C LEU A 70 3.51 -10.75 -10.76
N LEU A 71 2.51 -11.37 -11.39
CA LEU A 71 1.15 -11.32 -10.90
C LEU A 71 1.02 -11.97 -9.53
N ALA A 72 1.65 -13.12 -9.32
CA ALA A 72 1.64 -13.80 -8.03
C ALA A 72 2.29 -12.94 -6.95
N THR A 73 3.41 -12.31 -7.27
CA THR A 73 4.10 -11.40 -6.34
C THR A 73 3.23 -10.20 -6.02
N ALA A 74 2.61 -9.59 -7.02
CA ALA A 74 1.75 -8.42 -6.82
C ALA A 74 0.54 -8.78 -5.95
N LYS A 75 -0.07 -9.93 -6.18
CA LYS A 75 -1.21 -10.39 -5.37
C LYS A 75 -0.81 -10.63 -3.92
N ALA A 76 0.36 -11.22 -3.69
CA ALA A 76 0.85 -11.46 -2.35
C ALA A 76 1.09 -10.14 -1.62
N GLN A 77 1.68 -9.16 -2.29
CA GLN A 77 1.89 -7.84 -1.71
C GLN A 77 0.57 -7.13 -1.42
N LEU A 78 -0.40 -7.27 -2.32
CA LEU A 78 -1.72 -6.69 -2.11
C LEU A 78 -2.39 -7.28 -0.88
N ASP A 79 -2.31 -8.58 -0.69
CA ASP A 79 -2.87 -9.24 0.49
C ASP A 79 -2.20 -8.76 1.77
N GLU A 80 -0.89 -8.63 1.78
CA GLU A 80 -0.14 -8.11 2.92
C GLU A 80 -0.57 -6.69 3.26
N ILE A 81 -0.59 -5.81 2.27
CA ILE A 81 -0.94 -4.41 2.48
C ILE A 81 -2.39 -4.30 2.94
N SER A 82 -3.30 -5.06 2.35
CA SER A 82 -4.69 -5.07 2.75
C SER A 82 -4.87 -5.52 4.19
N ALA A 83 -4.10 -6.52 4.63
CA ALA A 83 -4.13 -6.99 6.01
C ALA A 83 -3.63 -5.92 6.97
N ILE A 84 -2.55 -5.22 6.61
CA ILE A 84 -2.01 -4.13 7.43
C ILE A 84 -3.03 -3.01 7.55
N ILE A 85 -3.63 -2.60 6.44
CA ILE A 85 -4.65 -1.54 6.45
C ILE A 85 -5.81 -1.92 7.35
N ARG A 86 -6.25 -3.16 7.30
CA ARG A 86 -7.33 -3.65 8.16
C ARG A 86 -6.98 -3.57 9.63
N LYS A 87 -5.73 -3.89 9.97
CA LYS A 87 -5.26 -3.79 11.35
C LYS A 87 -5.16 -2.36 11.84
N LEU A 88 -4.80 -1.44 10.95
CA LEU A 88 -4.63 -0.05 11.30
C LEU A 88 -5.97 0.69 11.42
N ARG A 89 -6.97 0.25 10.70
CA ARG A 89 -8.30 0.85 10.80
C ARG A 89 -9.09 0.18 11.91
N PRO A 90 -9.61 0.95 12.87
CA PRO A 90 -10.47 0.36 13.89
C PRO A 90 -11.79 -0.10 13.26
N PRO A 91 -12.40 -1.13 13.82
CA PRO A 91 -13.67 -1.65 13.32
C PRO A 91 -14.81 -0.65 13.48
#